data_f7e15bb2c87a7ccf66f2cc2ccc9be7d3
#
_entry.id   f7e15bb2c87a7ccf66f2cc2ccc9be7d3
#
_cell.length_a   1.000
_cell.length_b   1.000
_cell.length_c   1.000
_cell.angle_alpha   90.00
_cell.angle_beta   90.00
_cell.angle_gamma   90.00
#
_symmetry.space_group_name_H-M   'P 1'
#
loop_
_entity.id
_entity.type
_entity.pdbx_description
1 polymer ?
#
loop_
_entity_poly.entity_id
_entity_poly.type
_entity_poly.pdbx_seq_one_letter_code
_entity_poly.pdbx_strand_id
1 'polypeptide(L)'
;VPGVKSSRDRGALAIVLHTHMPYVEGFGTWPFGEEWLWEAIAGCYLPLLELLDEGAPLTLSLTPVLCDQLEAAGVGERFAAFVEGVRRDSHEEDAAGLRAGGHEALALELERSWRDYEHALASLRMRGGDLLASLAPHAQWTSSSTHAILPQLATDAGVRLQVLTGVAAHRRRFGESWRGGFWLPECAYAPWLGGVLDAAGVRAVCVELTGRFSLGAAEHLSPVVTDSGVLLVPIDRSTISLVWGEQGYPASGTYRDYHHHTVHHHTPWNNDGAAYDHEAACALAREHAADFVQRALARLREANASAADGSLAGGGLLVCALDTELLGHWWYEGVVWLSAVVAECASQGLALVRLDDAIERHQWPRASITAEAWPPSSWGEGGDLSTWSGPAVAEMAFAGRAAELQVLGARDRAGAAAVRELLALQASDWPFMISRSIASPYAHERFDAHRRALERALAAGADADSTDLRNLAADADPAYLRVPS
;
A
#
# COMPACT_ATOMS: atom_id res chain seq x y z
N VAL A 1 -11.39 -39.95 23.17
CA VAL A 1 -12.00 -38.70 22.60
C VAL A 1 -10.83 -37.90 22.09
N PRO A 2 -10.73 -37.57 20.78
CA PRO A 2 -9.70 -36.69 20.29
C PRO A 2 -9.88 -35.34 21.03
N GLY A 3 -8.80 -34.85 21.68
CA GLY A 3 -8.81 -33.60 22.40
C GLY A 3 -9.20 -32.45 21.47
N VAL A 4 -10.12 -31.62 21.91
CA VAL A 4 -10.45 -30.34 21.23
C VAL A 4 -9.16 -29.56 21.19
N LYS A 5 -8.56 -29.41 19.98
CA LYS A 5 -7.38 -28.54 19.77
C LYS A 5 -7.72 -27.16 20.31
N SER A 6 -6.86 -26.59 21.11
CA SER A 6 -7.04 -25.25 21.64
C SER A 6 -7.18 -24.26 20.46
N SER A 7 -7.81 -23.13 20.66
CA SER A 7 -7.92 -22.10 19.62
C SER A 7 -6.53 -21.65 19.09
N ARG A 8 -5.48 -21.82 19.91
CA ARG A 8 -4.08 -21.55 19.56
C ARG A 8 -3.49 -22.52 18.51
N ASP A 9 -4.09 -23.71 18.34
CA ASP A 9 -3.60 -24.74 17.40
C ASP A 9 -4.32 -24.69 16.04
N ARG A 10 -5.20 -23.69 15.80
CA ARG A 10 -6.00 -23.60 14.59
C ARG A 10 -5.42 -22.68 13.52
N GLY A 11 -4.34 -21.98 13.81
CA GLY A 11 -3.76 -20.94 12.97
C GLY A 11 -4.46 -19.58 13.12
N ALA A 12 -3.92 -18.57 12.45
CA ALA A 12 -4.41 -17.20 12.52
C ALA A 12 -4.42 -16.54 11.13
N LEU A 13 -5.33 -15.56 10.96
CA LEU A 13 -5.36 -14.63 9.85
C LEU A 13 -4.71 -13.31 10.30
N ALA A 14 -3.80 -12.78 9.51
CA ALA A 14 -3.35 -11.40 9.59
C ALA A 14 -3.72 -10.67 8.30
N ILE A 15 -4.42 -9.54 8.41
CA ILE A 15 -4.68 -8.65 7.29
C ILE A 15 -3.70 -7.49 7.39
N VAL A 16 -2.89 -7.32 6.34
CA VAL A 16 -1.91 -6.25 6.21
C VAL A 16 -2.41 -5.27 5.16
N LEU A 17 -2.60 -4.04 5.56
CA LEU A 17 -3.04 -2.94 4.70
C LEU A 17 -1.83 -2.06 4.38
N HIS A 18 -1.39 -2.14 3.13
CA HIS A 18 -0.34 -1.28 2.62
C HIS A 18 -0.95 0.03 2.14
N THR A 19 -0.63 1.12 2.84
CA THR A 19 -1.21 2.44 2.59
C THR A 19 -0.19 3.32 1.90
N HIS A 20 -0.46 3.62 0.65
CA HIS A 20 0.47 4.31 -0.23
C HIS A 20 -0.25 5.29 -1.16
N MET A 21 0.38 6.44 -1.39
CA MET A 21 -0.03 7.42 -2.40
C MET A 21 1.20 7.90 -3.14
N PRO A 22 1.21 7.87 -4.48
CA PRO A 22 2.24 8.53 -5.27
C PRO A 22 2.45 9.97 -4.83
N TYR A 23 3.64 10.54 -5.04
CA TYR A 23 3.88 11.94 -4.72
C TYR A 23 3.14 12.85 -5.70
N VAL A 24 1.95 13.31 -5.30
CA VAL A 24 1.05 14.14 -6.12
C VAL A 24 1.00 15.60 -5.67
N GLU A 25 1.53 15.92 -4.51
CA GLU A 25 1.48 17.27 -3.94
C GLU A 25 2.12 18.30 -4.84
N GLY A 26 1.38 19.40 -5.11
CA GLY A 26 1.86 20.52 -5.92
C GLY A 26 1.79 20.31 -7.44
N PHE A 27 1.17 19.24 -7.93
CA PHE A 27 1.09 18.92 -9.36
C PHE A 27 -0.31 19.03 -9.93
N GLY A 28 -1.04 20.03 -9.52
CA GLY A 28 -2.41 20.25 -9.96
C GLY A 28 -3.41 19.38 -9.20
N THR A 29 -4.67 19.48 -9.60
CA THR A 29 -5.78 18.80 -8.94
C THR A 29 -6.49 17.86 -9.89
N TRP A 30 -6.63 18.21 -11.16
CA TRP A 30 -7.41 17.49 -12.16
C TRP A 30 -6.71 17.42 -13.53
N PRO A 31 -6.82 16.31 -14.27
CA PRO A 31 -7.36 14.99 -13.91
C PRO A 31 -6.39 14.14 -13.08
N PHE A 32 -5.14 14.58 -12.90
CA PHE A 32 -4.08 13.90 -12.17
C PHE A 32 -3.44 14.86 -11.16
N GLY A 33 -3.20 14.40 -9.96
CA GLY A 33 -2.56 15.19 -8.92
C GLY A 33 -3.21 15.03 -7.56
N GLU A 34 -3.37 16.13 -6.83
CA GLU A 34 -3.85 16.10 -5.43
C GLU A 34 -5.26 15.50 -5.26
N GLU A 35 -6.07 15.42 -6.32
CA GLU A 35 -7.38 14.80 -6.27
C GLU A 35 -7.30 13.32 -5.84
N TRP A 36 -6.29 12.58 -6.27
CA TRP A 36 -6.10 11.20 -5.84
C TRP A 36 -5.95 11.07 -4.33
N LEU A 37 -5.21 12.01 -3.72
CA LEU A 37 -5.06 12.06 -2.27
C LEU A 37 -6.40 12.38 -1.59
N TRP A 38 -7.15 13.34 -2.13
CA TRP A 38 -8.45 13.73 -1.56
C TRP A 38 -9.48 12.61 -1.64
N GLU A 39 -9.53 11.90 -2.76
CA GLU A 39 -10.38 10.72 -2.93
C GLU A 39 -10.00 9.59 -1.95
N ALA A 40 -8.71 9.31 -1.80
CA ALA A 40 -8.25 8.30 -0.86
C ALA A 40 -8.55 8.70 0.60
N ILE A 41 -8.41 9.98 0.96
CA ILE A 41 -8.81 10.48 2.30
C ILE A 41 -10.29 10.23 2.53
N ALA A 42 -11.15 10.59 1.59
CA ALA A 42 -12.59 10.49 1.74
C ALA A 42 -13.09 9.03 1.72
N GLY A 43 -12.65 8.25 0.73
CA GLY A 43 -13.19 6.92 0.46
C GLY A 43 -12.49 5.78 1.20
N CYS A 44 -11.20 5.97 1.57
CA CYS A 44 -10.38 4.90 2.14
C CYS A 44 -9.92 5.21 3.57
N TYR A 45 -9.14 6.28 3.76
CA TYR A 45 -8.39 6.45 5.02
C TYR A 45 -9.29 6.81 6.20
N LEU A 46 -10.26 7.70 6.02
CA LEU A 46 -11.18 8.06 7.10
C LEU A 46 -12.14 6.91 7.46
N PRO A 47 -12.79 6.21 6.51
CA PRO A 47 -13.59 5.04 6.84
C PRO A 47 -12.79 3.89 7.48
N LEU A 48 -11.55 3.64 7.01
CA LEU A 48 -10.67 2.66 7.63
C LEU A 48 -10.29 3.05 9.06
N LEU A 49 -10.01 4.33 9.29
CA LEU A 49 -9.63 4.84 10.62
C LEU A 49 -10.76 4.64 11.64
N GLU A 50 -12.01 4.77 11.23
CA GLU A 50 -13.16 4.48 12.09
C GLU A 50 -13.16 3.01 12.55
N LEU A 51 -12.90 2.09 11.63
CA LEU A 51 -12.79 0.66 11.93
C LEU A 51 -11.58 0.35 12.84
N LEU A 52 -10.46 1.02 12.65
CA LEU A 52 -9.27 0.87 13.49
C LEU A 52 -9.50 1.40 14.91
N ASP A 53 -10.20 2.52 15.06
CA ASP A 53 -10.56 3.11 16.36
C ASP A 53 -11.55 2.21 17.15
N GLU A 54 -12.35 1.42 16.47
CA GLU A 54 -13.19 0.37 17.06
C GLU A 54 -12.37 -0.83 17.56
N GLY A 55 -11.08 -0.86 17.28
CA GLY A 55 -10.15 -1.87 17.77
C GLY A 55 -9.92 -3.05 16.85
N ALA A 56 -10.25 -2.93 15.55
CA ALA A 56 -9.96 -3.97 14.57
C ALA A 56 -8.46 -4.33 14.58
N PRO A 57 -8.06 -5.61 14.75
CA PRO A 57 -6.68 -6.02 14.87
C PRO A 57 -5.99 -6.15 13.50
N LEU A 58 -6.00 -5.08 12.73
CA LEU A 58 -5.38 -4.97 11.41
C LEU A 58 -3.93 -4.46 11.56
N THR A 59 -3.08 -4.78 10.59
CA THR A 59 -1.72 -4.25 10.52
C THR A 59 -1.65 -3.19 9.42
N LEU A 60 -1.29 -1.98 9.81
CA LEU A 60 -1.19 -0.86 8.88
C LEU A 60 0.27 -0.56 8.55
N SER A 61 0.60 -0.55 7.26
CA SER A 61 1.86 -0.07 6.73
C SER A 61 1.64 1.32 6.12
N LEU A 62 2.23 2.35 6.72
CA LEU A 62 2.18 3.72 6.19
C LEU A 62 3.47 4.05 5.45
N THR A 63 3.38 4.33 4.14
CA THR A 63 4.56 4.75 3.39
C THR A 63 5.01 6.14 3.79
N PRO A 64 6.34 6.40 3.89
CA PRO A 64 6.83 7.73 4.22
C PRO A 64 6.36 8.80 3.25
N VAL A 65 6.29 8.50 1.95
CA VAL A 65 5.80 9.44 0.93
C VAL A 65 4.34 9.85 1.13
N LEU A 66 3.48 8.96 1.59
CA LEU A 66 2.11 9.33 1.98
C LEU A 66 2.13 10.21 3.24
N CYS A 67 2.90 9.81 4.26
CA CYS A 67 3.02 10.60 5.49
C CYS A 67 3.56 12.00 5.23
N ASP A 68 4.53 12.16 4.32
CA ASP A 68 5.06 13.45 3.88
C ASP A 68 3.95 14.37 3.33
N GLN A 69 3.03 13.81 2.55
CA GLN A 69 1.92 14.54 1.96
C GLN A 69 0.82 14.86 2.99
N LEU A 70 0.53 13.93 3.91
CA LEU A 70 -0.44 14.17 4.99
C LEU A 70 0.07 15.14 6.07
N GLU A 71 1.39 15.27 6.24
CA GLU A 71 2.04 16.24 7.14
C GLU A 71 2.18 17.63 6.51
N ALA A 72 1.91 17.76 5.22
CA ALA A 72 2.07 19.03 4.51
C ALA A 72 1.14 20.12 5.08
N ALA A 73 1.68 21.33 5.21
CA ALA A 73 0.93 22.45 5.79
C ALA A 73 -0.40 22.70 5.04
N GLY A 74 -1.49 22.79 5.78
CA GLY A 74 -2.81 23.11 5.24
C GLY A 74 -3.47 21.96 4.47
N VAL A 75 -3.03 20.70 4.63
CA VAL A 75 -3.63 19.56 3.94
C VAL A 75 -5.11 19.40 4.29
N GLY A 76 -5.47 19.52 5.56
CA GLY A 76 -6.87 19.41 6.00
C GLY A 76 -7.76 20.51 5.43
N GLU A 77 -7.25 21.74 5.37
CA GLU A 77 -7.96 22.87 4.77
C GLU A 77 -8.10 22.71 3.25
N ARG A 78 -7.07 22.19 2.56
CA ARG A 78 -7.15 21.92 1.11
C ARG A 78 -8.16 20.81 0.82
N PHE A 79 -8.17 19.74 1.62
CA PHE A 79 -9.19 18.69 1.52
C PHE A 79 -10.60 19.26 1.74
N ALA A 80 -10.81 20.09 2.78
CA ALA A 80 -12.09 20.73 3.03
C ALA A 80 -12.53 21.62 1.85
N ALA A 81 -11.62 22.42 1.30
CA ALA A 81 -11.89 23.24 0.14
C ALA A 81 -12.24 22.43 -1.12
N PHE A 82 -11.57 21.28 -1.32
CA PHE A 82 -11.91 20.34 -2.39
C PHE A 82 -13.33 19.81 -2.23
N VAL A 83 -13.69 19.31 -1.05
CA VAL A 83 -15.04 18.75 -0.80
C VAL A 83 -16.11 19.84 -0.93
N GLU A 84 -15.96 20.99 -0.25
CA GLU A 84 -16.97 22.05 -0.19
C GLU A 84 -17.07 22.88 -1.47
N GLY A 85 -16.11 22.77 -2.37
CA GLY A 85 -16.07 23.46 -3.66
C GLY A 85 -16.18 22.46 -4.81
N VAL A 86 -15.03 22.06 -5.34
CA VAL A 86 -14.92 21.30 -6.60
C VAL A 86 -15.79 20.04 -6.59
N ARG A 87 -15.74 19.26 -5.51
CA ARG A 87 -16.47 17.98 -5.47
C ARG A 87 -17.95 18.17 -5.33
N ARG A 88 -18.41 19.11 -4.51
CA ARG A 88 -19.84 19.44 -4.39
C ARG A 88 -20.40 19.96 -5.72
N ASP A 89 -19.74 20.94 -6.31
CA ASP A 89 -20.23 21.59 -7.52
C ASP A 89 -20.33 20.57 -8.67
N SER A 90 -19.33 19.66 -8.81
CA SER A 90 -19.35 18.60 -9.81
C SER A 90 -20.44 17.54 -9.58
N HIS A 91 -20.78 17.20 -8.33
CA HIS A 91 -21.93 16.34 -8.03
C HIS A 91 -23.25 16.98 -8.43
N GLU A 92 -23.42 18.27 -8.11
CA GLU A 92 -24.62 19.02 -8.48
C GLU A 92 -24.78 19.13 -10.00
N GLU A 93 -23.70 19.43 -10.73
CA GLU A 93 -23.70 19.53 -12.19
C GLU A 93 -24.02 18.20 -12.87
N ASP A 94 -23.37 17.11 -12.46
CA ASP A 94 -23.61 15.79 -13.04
C ASP A 94 -25.00 15.26 -12.69
N ALA A 95 -25.49 15.45 -11.47
CA ALA A 95 -26.85 15.08 -11.08
C ALA A 95 -27.90 15.84 -11.91
N ALA A 96 -27.71 17.13 -12.12
CA ALA A 96 -28.60 17.94 -12.98
C ALA A 96 -28.55 17.45 -14.44
N GLY A 97 -27.36 17.15 -14.98
CA GLY A 97 -27.17 16.62 -16.32
C GLY A 97 -27.87 15.27 -16.52
N LEU A 98 -27.73 14.36 -15.56
CA LEU A 98 -28.38 13.05 -15.57
C LEU A 98 -29.91 13.18 -15.53
N ARG A 99 -30.46 14.07 -14.72
CA ARG A 99 -31.92 14.35 -14.69
C ARG A 99 -32.40 14.90 -16.01
N ALA A 100 -31.69 15.84 -16.59
CA ALA A 100 -32.05 16.40 -17.89
C ALA A 100 -32.03 15.33 -19.00
N GLY A 101 -31.16 14.31 -18.86
CA GLY A 101 -31.09 13.12 -19.71
C GLY A 101 -32.14 12.04 -19.41
N GLY A 102 -32.99 12.23 -18.38
CA GLY A 102 -34.01 11.24 -17.96
C GLY A 102 -33.47 10.10 -17.11
N HIS A 103 -32.26 10.22 -16.54
CA HIS A 103 -31.60 9.20 -15.73
C HIS A 103 -31.74 9.47 -14.23
N GLU A 104 -32.99 9.56 -13.73
CA GLU A 104 -33.28 9.95 -12.35
C GLU A 104 -32.61 9.04 -11.31
N ALA A 105 -32.57 7.73 -11.54
CA ALA A 105 -31.94 6.79 -10.59
C ALA A 105 -30.44 7.03 -10.41
N LEU A 106 -29.73 7.38 -11.49
CA LEU A 106 -28.31 7.72 -11.43
C LEU A 106 -28.08 9.06 -10.70
N ALA A 107 -28.96 10.04 -10.92
CA ALA A 107 -28.87 11.33 -10.23
C ALA A 107 -29.10 11.18 -8.72
N LEU A 108 -30.06 10.36 -8.32
CA LEU A 108 -30.32 10.06 -6.90
C LEU A 108 -29.12 9.35 -6.24
N GLU A 109 -28.42 8.47 -6.97
CA GLU A 109 -27.24 7.83 -6.46
C GLU A 109 -26.07 8.82 -6.28
N LEU A 110 -25.91 9.78 -7.18
CA LEU A 110 -24.94 10.87 -6.96
C LEU A 110 -25.24 11.68 -5.71
N GLU A 111 -26.51 12.02 -5.49
CA GLU A 111 -26.92 12.72 -4.27
C GLU A 111 -26.72 11.88 -3.00
N ARG A 112 -26.88 10.56 -3.10
CA ARG A 112 -26.56 9.66 -2.01
C ARG A 112 -25.05 9.64 -1.74
N SER A 113 -24.22 9.45 -2.79
CA SER A 113 -22.77 9.36 -2.66
C SER A 113 -22.12 10.67 -2.22
N TRP A 114 -22.74 11.81 -2.47
CA TRP A 114 -22.30 13.09 -1.91
C TRP A 114 -22.24 13.05 -0.37
N ARG A 115 -23.15 12.36 0.30
CA ARG A 115 -23.16 12.24 1.77
C ARG A 115 -21.91 11.55 2.32
N ASP A 116 -21.25 10.71 1.54
CA ASP A 116 -20.01 10.05 1.95
C ASP A 116 -18.88 11.09 2.11
N TYR A 117 -18.83 12.07 1.21
CA TYR A 117 -17.88 13.19 1.33
C TYR A 117 -18.22 14.13 2.49
N GLU A 118 -19.51 14.41 2.72
CA GLU A 118 -19.95 15.18 3.89
C GLU A 118 -19.56 14.47 5.18
N HIS A 119 -19.77 13.17 5.25
CA HIS A 119 -19.39 12.35 6.39
C HIS A 119 -17.86 12.35 6.59
N ALA A 120 -17.07 12.14 5.54
CA ALA A 120 -15.62 12.16 5.60
C ALA A 120 -15.08 13.52 6.09
N LEU A 121 -15.63 14.62 5.58
CA LEU A 121 -15.24 15.95 6.03
C LEU A 121 -15.60 16.19 7.49
N ALA A 122 -16.77 15.75 7.92
CA ALA A 122 -17.18 15.84 9.33
C ALA A 122 -16.28 15.00 10.24
N SER A 123 -15.94 13.76 9.82
CA SER A 123 -15.00 12.86 10.51
C SER A 123 -13.63 13.50 10.68
N LEU A 124 -13.06 14.08 9.60
CA LEU A 124 -11.79 14.80 9.68
C LEU A 124 -11.84 16.00 10.62
N ARG A 125 -12.91 16.80 10.58
CA ARG A 125 -13.09 17.96 11.47
C ARG A 125 -13.19 17.54 12.94
N MET A 126 -13.90 16.46 13.25
CA MET A 126 -13.96 15.91 14.62
C MET A 126 -12.58 15.46 15.13
N ARG A 127 -11.68 15.07 14.21
CA ARG A 127 -10.28 14.69 14.49
C ARG A 127 -9.32 15.89 14.49
N GLY A 128 -9.83 17.11 14.52
CA GLY A 128 -9.02 18.33 14.54
C GLY A 128 -8.37 18.70 13.21
N GLY A 129 -8.79 18.08 12.11
CA GLY A 129 -8.25 18.34 10.76
C GLY A 129 -6.89 17.66 10.48
N ASP A 130 -6.38 16.83 11.39
CA ASP A 130 -5.08 16.16 11.29
C ASP A 130 -5.26 14.63 11.16
N LEU A 131 -5.27 14.18 9.91
CA LEU A 131 -5.41 12.76 9.59
C LEU A 131 -4.18 11.97 10.01
N LEU A 132 -2.97 12.53 9.81
CA LEU A 132 -1.72 11.83 10.16
C LEU A 132 -1.62 11.58 11.67
N ALA A 133 -1.95 12.57 12.49
CA ALA A 133 -2.01 12.40 13.94
C ALA A 133 -3.06 11.34 14.35
N SER A 134 -4.18 11.28 13.63
CA SER A 134 -5.22 10.28 13.89
C SER A 134 -4.77 8.86 13.48
N LEU A 135 -3.93 8.71 12.47
CA LEU A 135 -3.35 7.43 12.05
C LEU A 135 -2.19 6.96 12.95
N ALA A 136 -1.55 7.87 13.68
CA ALA A 136 -0.35 7.58 14.47
C ALA A 136 -0.48 6.37 15.44
N PRO A 137 -1.59 6.15 16.16
CA PRO A 137 -1.76 4.97 17.02
C PRO A 137 -1.76 3.63 16.27
N HIS A 138 -2.00 3.67 14.96
CA HIS A 138 -2.14 2.52 14.09
C HIS A 138 -0.94 2.31 13.15
N ALA A 139 0.07 3.18 13.20
CA ALA A 139 1.27 3.14 12.37
C ALA A 139 2.25 2.07 12.87
N GLN A 140 2.04 0.79 12.50
CA GLN A 140 2.91 -0.31 12.93
C GLN A 140 4.11 -0.51 12.01
N TRP A 141 3.90 -0.46 10.70
CA TRP A 141 4.91 -0.74 9.69
C TRP A 141 5.24 0.51 8.87
N THR A 142 6.47 0.57 8.39
CA THR A 142 6.95 1.59 7.43
C THR A 142 7.34 0.95 6.10
N SER A 143 7.90 1.74 5.19
CA SER A 143 8.39 1.30 3.89
C SER A 143 9.64 2.10 3.48
N SER A 144 10.16 1.89 2.27
CA SER A 144 11.19 2.74 1.68
C SER A 144 10.66 4.18 1.51
N SER A 145 11.56 5.15 1.51
CA SER A 145 11.21 6.58 1.55
C SER A 145 10.17 7.00 0.52
N THR A 146 10.37 6.60 -0.72
CA THR A 146 9.51 6.96 -1.86
C THR A 146 8.97 5.75 -2.62
N HIS A 147 8.78 4.64 -1.92
CA HIS A 147 8.26 3.40 -2.51
C HIS A 147 9.09 2.84 -3.66
N ALA A 148 10.43 2.96 -3.60
CA ALA A 148 11.32 2.44 -4.63
C ALA A 148 11.42 0.91 -4.58
N ILE A 149 11.50 0.25 -5.76
CA ILE A 149 11.77 -1.19 -5.88
C ILE A 149 13.21 -1.48 -5.49
N LEU A 150 13.44 -1.84 -4.22
CA LEU A 150 14.78 -1.97 -3.65
C LEU A 150 15.70 -2.91 -4.45
N PRO A 151 15.26 -4.08 -4.96
CA PRO A 151 16.10 -4.96 -5.77
C PRO A 151 16.55 -4.36 -7.10
N GLN A 152 15.92 -3.28 -7.57
CA GLN A 152 16.27 -2.65 -8.85
C GLN A 152 17.22 -1.46 -8.71
N LEU A 153 17.52 -1.02 -7.50
CA LEU A 153 18.46 0.06 -7.26
C LEU A 153 19.89 -0.35 -7.70
N ALA A 154 20.69 0.63 -8.05
CA ALA A 154 22.00 0.37 -8.65
C ALA A 154 23.03 -0.11 -7.63
N THR A 155 22.90 0.28 -6.36
CA THR A 155 23.92 0.08 -5.31
C THR A 155 23.28 -0.14 -3.93
N ASP A 156 24.03 -0.79 -3.04
CA ASP A 156 23.67 -0.88 -1.62
C ASP A 156 23.53 0.50 -0.95
N ALA A 157 24.25 1.51 -1.45
CA ALA A 157 24.15 2.88 -0.94
C ALA A 157 22.78 3.49 -1.25
N GLY A 158 22.25 3.28 -2.46
CA GLY A 158 20.90 3.68 -2.83
C GLY A 158 19.83 2.95 -2.00
N VAL A 159 20.02 1.64 -1.79
CA VAL A 159 19.12 0.87 -0.91
C VAL A 159 19.15 1.41 0.52
N ARG A 160 20.36 1.66 1.09
CA ARG A 160 20.46 2.26 2.43
C ARG A 160 19.79 3.62 2.50
N LEU A 161 19.98 4.48 1.50
CA LEU A 161 19.34 5.79 1.47
C LEU A 161 17.83 5.66 1.55
N GLN A 162 17.21 4.81 0.73
CA GLN A 162 15.75 4.57 0.73
C GLN A 162 15.26 4.00 2.06
N VAL A 163 15.92 2.97 2.59
CA VAL A 163 15.48 2.27 3.81
C VAL A 163 15.68 3.14 5.04
N LEU A 164 16.87 3.74 5.22
CA LEU A 164 17.19 4.54 6.42
C LEU A 164 16.38 5.83 6.46
N THR A 165 16.14 6.49 5.31
CA THR A 165 15.24 7.65 5.25
C THR A 165 13.81 7.25 5.65
N GLY A 166 13.31 6.12 5.15
CA GLY A 166 11.97 5.63 5.52
C GLY A 166 11.84 5.32 7.01
N VAL A 167 12.82 4.64 7.59
CA VAL A 167 12.85 4.33 9.03
C VAL A 167 12.99 5.61 9.88
N ALA A 168 13.83 6.56 9.48
CA ALA A 168 14.00 7.84 10.17
C ALA A 168 12.70 8.65 10.15
N ALA A 169 12.05 8.75 8.99
CA ALA A 169 10.77 9.43 8.82
C ALA A 169 9.68 8.82 9.71
N HIS A 170 9.61 7.50 9.80
CA HIS A 170 8.66 6.80 10.66
C HIS A 170 8.92 7.08 12.15
N ARG A 171 10.16 6.93 12.61
CA ARG A 171 10.53 7.19 14.01
C ARG A 171 10.30 8.64 14.42
N ARG A 172 10.60 9.59 13.56
CA ARG A 172 10.35 11.01 13.82
C ARG A 172 8.86 11.29 14.08
N ARG A 173 7.98 10.64 13.29
CA ARG A 173 6.52 10.87 13.37
C ARG A 173 5.84 10.08 14.47
N PHE A 174 6.21 8.82 14.62
CA PHE A 174 5.48 7.85 15.45
C PHE A 174 6.29 7.34 16.66
N GLY A 175 7.52 7.83 16.84
CA GLY A 175 8.37 7.51 17.98
C GLY A 175 9.15 6.20 17.82
N GLU A 176 9.84 5.83 18.92
CA GLU A 176 10.77 4.70 18.95
C GLU A 176 10.09 3.33 19.20
N SER A 177 8.77 3.27 19.29
CA SER A 177 8.02 2.03 19.54
C SER A 177 7.92 1.11 18.33
N TRP A 178 8.48 1.49 17.18
CA TRP A 178 8.54 0.69 15.98
C TRP A 178 9.21 -0.67 16.23
N ARG A 179 8.51 -1.75 15.89
CA ARG A 179 8.93 -3.14 16.17
C ARG A 179 9.73 -3.78 15.03
N GLY A 180 10.08 -3.01 14.00
CA GLY A 180 10.90 -3.46 12.88
C GLY A 180 10.10 -4.03 11.69
N GLY A 181 8.79 -3.83 11.64
CA GLY A 181 7.97 -4.20 10.48
C GLY A 181 8.23 -3.25 9.30
N PHE A 182 8.54 -3.81 8.12
CA PHE A 182 8.86 -3.03 6.94
C PHE A 182 8.18 -3.63 5.70
N TRP A 183 7.40 -2.82 5.02
CA TRP A 183 6.80 -3.20 3.76
C TRP A 183 7.82 -3.00 2.64
N LEU A 184 8.21 -4.09 2.00
CA LEU A 184 8.95 -4.01 0.75
C LEU A 184 8.01 -3.52 -0.34
N PRO A 185 8.32 -2.39 -1.02
CA PRO A 185 7.51 -1.97 -2.16
C PRO A 185 7.24 -3.12 -3.12
N GLU A 186 5.95 -3.34 -3.43
CA GLU A 186 5.49 -4.41 -4.33
C GLU A 186 5.83 -5.84 -3.83
N CYS A 187 6.06 -6.03 -2.52
CA CYS A 187 6.63 -7.26 -1.96
C CYS A 187 7.94 -7.68 -2.67
N ALA A 188 8.65 -6.72 -3.29
CA ALA A 188 9.83 -6.97 -4.10
C ALA A 188 11.02 -7.35 -3.21
N TYR A 189 11.41 -8.62 -3.27
CA TYR A 189 12.47 -9.17 -2.45
C TYR A 189 13.60 -9.78 -3.29
N ALA A 190 14.83 -9.61 -2.81
CA ALA A 190 16.00 -10.37 -3.25
C ALA A 190 16.86 -10.72 -2.04
N PRO A 191 17.50 -11.91 -1.97
CA PRO A 191 18.23 -12.39 -0.79
C PRO A 191 19.31 -11.46 -0.28
N TRP A 192 19.99 -10.73 -1.15
CA TRP A 192 21.06 -9.81 -0.80
C TRP A 192 20.60 -8.58 -0.01
N LEU A 193 19.29 -8.27 -0.01
CA LEU A 193 18.73 -7.17 0.78
C LEU A 193 18.81 -7.42 2.28
N GLY A 194 18.86 -8.69 2.72
CA GLY A 194 18.75 -9.07 4.11
C GLY A 194 19.75 -8.35 5.03
N GLY A 195 21.02 -8.21 4.61
CA GLY A 195 22.03 -7.52 5.41
C GLY A 195 21.77 -6.01 5.56
N VAL A 196 21.29 -5.35 4.53
CA VAL A 196 20.95 -3.92 4.57
C VAL A 196 19.72 -3.68 5.44
N LEU A 197 18.72 -4.55 5.32
CA LEU A 197 17.49 -4.48 6.12
C LEU A 197 17.78 -4.70 7.63
N ASP A 198 18.55 -5.74 7.98
CA ASP A 198 18.91 -6.00 9.38
C ASP A 198 19.73 -4.84 9.98
N ALA A 199 20.71 -4.30 9.23
CA ALA A 199 21.49 -3.14 9.65
C ALA A 199 20.64 -1.88 9.89
N ALA A 200 19.51 -1.75 9.21
CA ALA A 200 18.52 -0.66 9.42
C ALA A 200 17.57 -0.94 10.59
N GLY A 201 17.63 -2.10 11.23
CA GLY A 201 16.76 -2.52 12.31
C GLY A 201 15.44 -3.14 11.84
N VAL A 202 15.32 -3.48 10.56
CA VAL A 202 14.16 -4.21 10.03
C VAL A 202 14.18 -5.64 10.57
N ARG A 203 13.05 -6.10 11.08
CA ARG A 203 12.88 -7.43 11.68
C ARG A 203 12.02 -8.35 10.84
N ALA A 204 11.04 -7.81 10.13
CA ALA A 204 10.10 -8.58 9.32
C ALA A 204 9.72 -7.84 8.05
N VAL A 205 9.54 -8.60 6.96
CA VAL A 205 9.08 -8.11 5.66
C VAL A 205 8.07 -9.09 5.07
N CYS A 206 7.03 -8.57 4.38
CA CYS A 206 6.15 -9.38 3.56
C CYS A 206 6.82 -9.70 2.21
N VAL A 207 6.66 -10.95 1.74
CA VAL A 207 7.27 -11.43 0.49
C VAL A 207 6.29 -12.29 -0.31
N GLU A 208 6.40 -12.23 -1.63
CA GLU A 208 5.65 -13.07 -2.55
C GLU A 208 6.50 -14.29 -2.95
N LEU A 209 6.01 -15.49 -2.71
CA LEU A 209 6.76 -16.73 -2.92
C LEU A 209 6.04 -17.76 -3.80
N THR A 210 4.98 -17.37 -4.50
CA THR A 210 4.23 -18.30 -5.37
C THR A 210 5.10 -18.88 -6.49
N GLY A 211 6.03 -18.10 -7.02
CA GLY A 211 7.01 -18.59 -8.01
C GLY A 211 7.95 -19.67 -7.47
N ARG A 212 8.14 -19.73 -6.14
CA ARG A 212 8.98 -20.73 -5.49
C ARG A 212 8.19 -21.97 -5.05
N PHE A 213 7.05 -21.80 -4.41
CA PHE A 213 6.33 -22.89 -3.73
C PHE A 213 5.03 -23.31 -4.42
N SER A 214 4.68 -22.72 -5.54
CA SER A 214 3.39 -22.86 -6.22
C SER A 214 2.22 -22.26 -5.42
N LEU A 215 1.17 -21.91 -6.12
CA LEU A 215 -0.04 -21.36 -5.52
C LEU A 215 -0.66 -22.39 -4.55
N GLY A 216 -1.04 -21.95 -3.37
CA GLY A 216 -1.69 -22.79 -2.37
C GLY A 216 -0.76 -23.69 -1.55
N ALA A 217 0.56 -23.64 -1.73
CA ALA A 217 1.50 -24.42 -0.92
C ALA A 217 1.43 -24.04 0.57
N ALA A 218 1.68 -25.02 1.45
CA ALA A 218 1.62 -24.81 2.91
C ALA A 218 2.71 -23.84 3.41
N GLU A 219 3.81 -23.76 2.71
CA GLU A 219 4.94 -22.86 2.98
C GLU A 219 4.55 -21.39 2.99
N HIS A 220 3.48 -20.99 2.26
CA HIS A 220 2.94 -19.63 2.32
C HIS A 220 2.35 -19.26 3.69
N LEU A 221 2.10 -20.23 4.56
CA LEU A 221 1.59 -20.01 5.91
C LEU A 221 2.67 -20.17 6.98
N SER A 222 3.94 -20.27 6.59
CA SER A 222 5.08 -20.51 7.49
C SER A 222 6.17 -19.45 7.29
N PRO A 223 6.15 -18.33 8.04
CA PRO A 223 7.26 -17.39 8.06
C PRO A 223 8.61 -18.06 8.34
N VAL A 224 9.69 -17.52 7.79
CA VAL A 224 11.02 -18.08 7.89
C VAL A 224 12.06 -17.00 8.24
N VAL A 225 12.95 -17.28 9.21
CA VAL A 225 14.06 -16.41 9.58
C VAL A 225 15.24 -16.66 8.66
N THR A 226 15.73 -15.60 8.01
CA THR A 226 16.92 -15.66 7.13
C THR A 226 18.22 -15.74 7.92
N ASP A 227 19.34 -15.99 7.22
CA ASP A 227 20.67 -15.95 7.83
C ASP A 227 21.01 -14.57 8.39
N SER A 228 20.49 -13.47 7.79
CA SER A 228 20.65 -12.10 8.31
C SER A 228 19.83 -11.80 9.56
N GLY A 229 18.86 -12.67 9.93
CA GLY A 229 17.98 -12.45 11.07
C GLY A 229 16.63 -11.81 10.72
N VAL A 230 16.44 -11.35 9.49
CA VAL A 230 15.16 -10.81 9.03
C VAL A 230 14.16 -11.94 8.80
N LEU A 231 12.94 -11.78 9.31
CA LEU A 231 11.83 -12.70 9.09
C LEU A 231 11.15 -12.40 7.75
N LEU A 232 11.13 -13.38 6.86
CA LEU A 232 10.31 -13.35 5.66
C LEU A 232 8.92 -13.88 6.00
N VAL A 233 7.91 -13.09 5.74
CA VAL A 233 6.50 -13.42 5.96
C VAL A 233 5.84 -13.58 4.61
N PRO A 234 5.59 -14.82 4.14
CA PRO A 234 4.93 -15.02 2.86
C PRO A 234 3.50 -14.50 2.90
N ILE A 235 3.09 -13.80 1.83
CA ILE A 235 1.68 -13.47 1.59
C ILE A 235 0.97 -14.65 0.93
N ASP A 236 -0.30 -14.87 1.25
CA ASP A 236 -1.08 -15.97 0.65
C ASP A 236 -1.86 -15.48 -0.57
N ARG A 237 -1.26 -15.62 -1.76
CA ARG A 237 -1.85 -15.21 -3.04
C ARG A 237 -3.23 -15.84 -3.27
N SER A 238 -3.47 -17.06 -2.79
CA SER A 238 -4.77 -17.73 -2.94
C SER A 238 -5.90 -16.93 -2.29
N THR A 239 -5.64 -16.38 -1.10
CA THR A 239 -6.61 -15.57 -0.37
C THR A 239 -6.70 -14.15 -0.96
N ILE A 240 -5.57 -13.56 -1.33
CA ILE A 240 -5.52 -12.24 -1.97
C ILE A 240 -6.31 -12.25 -3.29
N SER A 241 -6.23 -13.31 -4.09
CA SER A 241 -6.94 -13.43 -5.36
C SER A 241 -8.46 -13.43 -5.23
N LEU A 242 -9.02 -13.73 -4.05
CA LEU A 242 -10.45 -13.58 -3.79
C LEU A 242 -10.89 -12.11 -3.80
N VAL A 243 -9.96 -11.21 -3.47
CA VAL A 243 -10.21 -9.77 -3.35
C VAL A 243 -9.64 -9.02 -4.55
N TRP A 244 -8.42 -9.36 -4.99
CA TRP A 244 -7.69 -8.64 -6.06
C TRP A 244 -7.51 -9.46 -7.35
N GLY A 245 -8.31 -10.49 -7.58
CA GLY A 245 -8.28 -11.27 -8.82
C GLY A 245 -9.25 -10.73 -9.87
N GLU A 246 -9.02 -11.02 -11.15
CA GLU A 246 -9.95 -10.67 -12.24
C GLU A 246 -11.38 -11.17 -11.99
N GLN A 247 -11.51 -12.27 -11.27
CA GLN A 247 -12.80 -12.86 -10.85
C GLN A 247 -12.98 -12.79 -9.34
N GLY A 248 -12.29 -11.86 -8.67
CA GLY A 248 -12.46 -11.60 -7.25
C GLY A 248 -13.81 -10.97 -6.93
N TYR A 249 -14.09 -10.80 -5.65
CA TYR A 249 -15.35 -10.20 -5.20
C TYR A 249 -15.69 -8.88 -5.89
N PRO A 250 -14.75 -7.93 -6.10
CA PRO A 250 -15.03 -6.64 -6.74
C PRO A 250 -15.59 -6.75 -8.17
N ALA A 251 -15.38 -7.87 -8.85
CA ALA A 251 -15.89 -8.10 -10.21
C ALA A 251 -17.39 -8.42 -10.26
N SER A 252 -18.09 -8.54 -9.11
CA SER A 252 -19.53 -8.81 -9.10
C SER A 252 -20.33 -7.69 -9.75
N GLY A 253 -21.33 -8.05 -10.55
CA GLY A 253 -22.21 -7.13 -11.28
C GLY A 253 -22.94 -6.12 -10.38
N THR A 254 -23.20 -6.47 -9.12
CA THR A 254 -23.90 -5.61 -8.15
C THR A 254 -23.04 -4.47 -7.63
N TYR A 255 -21.71 -4.63 -7.61
CA TYR A 255 -20.83 -3.62 -7.06
C TYR A 255 -20.67 -2.41 -7.99
N ARG A 256 -20.27 -1.28 -7.40
CA ARG A 256 -20.04 -0.03 -8.12
C ARG A 256 -18.97 -0.21 -9.18
N ASP A 257 -19.26 0.23 -10.41
CA ASP A 257 -18.32 0.20 -11.52
C ASP A 257 -17.31 1.36 -11.36
N TYR A 258 -16.04 1.02 -11.19
CA TYR A 258 -14.96 2.00 -11.13
C TYR A 258 -14.64 2.64 -12.49
N HIS A 259 -14.91 1.95 -13.60
CA HIS A 259 -14.49 2.36 -14.94
C HIS A 259 -15.54 3.19 -15.68
N HIS A 260 -16.82 3.05 -15.33
CA HIS A 260 -17.91 3.78 -15.96
C HIS A 260 -18.23 5.03 -15.16
N HIS A 261 -17.81 6.18 -15.66
CA HIS A 261 -17.93 7.44 -14.94
C HIS A 261 -18.56 8.56 -15.78
N THR A 262 -19.08 9.57 -15.11
CA THR A 262 -19.60 10.82 -15.66
C THR A 262 -18.47 11.71 -16.18
N VAL A 263 -18.82 12.89 -16.69
CA VAL A 263 -17.83 13.90 -17.14
C VAL A 263 -16.88 14.33 -16.01
N HIS A 264 -17.39 14.39 -14.78
CA HIS A 264 -16.60 14.76 -13.60
C HIS A 264 -16.15 13.55 -12.78
N HIS A 265 -16.04 12.36 -13.41
CA HIS A 265 -15.54 11.12 -12.83
C HIS A 265 -16.34 10.57 -11.65
N HIS A 266 -17.63 10.86 -11.58
CA HIS A 266 -18.52 10.17 -10.65
C HIS A 266 -18.99 8.83 -11.23
N THR A 267 -19.17 7.83 -10.37
CA THR A 267 -19.45 6.43 -10.74
C THR A 267 -20.81 5.94 -10.20
N PRO A 268 -21.96 6.44 -10.74
CA PRO A 268 -23.28 6.05 -10.24
C PRO A 268 -23.80 4.73 -10.83
N TRP A 269 -23.00 3.98 -11.59
CA TRP A 269 -23.37 2.68 -12.17
C TRP A 269 -22.80 1.52 -11.38
N ASN A 270 -23.44 0.37 -11.51
CA ASN A 270 -22.85 -0.91 -11.11
C ASN A 270 -22.12 -1.59 -12.29
N ASN A 271 -21.36 -2.68 -12.02
CA ASN A 271 -20.62 -3.39 -13.05
C ASN A 271 -21.49 -4.03 -14.15
N ASP A 272 -22.81 -4.22 -13.93
CA ASP A 272 -23.77 -4.64 -14.95
C ASP A 272 -24.30 -3.47 -15.80
N GLY A 273 -23.86 -2.23 -15.53
CA GLY A 273 -24.27 -1.02 -16.25
C GLY A 273 -25.63 -0.44 -15.85
N ALA A 274 -26.24 -0.95 -14.79
CA ALA A 274 -27.47 -0.40 -14.19
C ALA A 274 -27.11 0.72 -13.17
N ALA A 275 -28.13 1.44 -12.71
CA ALA A 275 -27.94 2.35 -11.58
C ALA A 275 -27.48 1.56 -10.35
N TYR A 276 -26.47 2.07 -9.67
CA TYR A 276 -25.91 1.42 -8.49
C TYR A 276 -26.94 1.40 -7.33
N ASP A 277 -27.06 0.25 -6.69
CA ASP A 277 -27.88 0.04 -5.48
C ASP A 277 -26.97 -0.20 -4.27
N HIS A 278 -26.81 0.83 -3.47
CA HIS A 278 -25.92 0.81 -2.30
C HIS A 278 -26.32 -0.25 -1.26
N GLU A 279 -27.62 -0.44 -1.00
CA GLU A 279 -28.08 -1.40 0.00
C GLU A 279 -27.84 -2.83 -0.45
N ALA A 280 -28.12 -3.14 -1.70
CA ALA A 280 -27.85 -4.44 -2.29
C ALA A 280 -26.35 -4.76 -2.34
N ALA A 281 -25.51 -3.79 -2.71
CA ALA A 281 -24.06 -3.94 -2.74
C ALA A 281 -23.46 -4.14 -1.34
N CYS A 282 -23.90 -3.38 -0.36
CA CYS A 282 -23.47 -3.57 1.03
C CYS A 282 -23.93 -4.92 1.63
N ALA A 283 -25.11 -5.41 1.26
CA ALA A 283 -25.56 -6.74 1.67
C ALA A 283 -24.66 -7.84 1.06
N LEU A 284 -24.37 -7.75 -0.23
CA LEU A 284 -23.48 -8.67 -0.92
C LEU A 284 -22.02 -8.62 -0.35
N ALA A 285 -21.53 -7.44 0.03
CA ALA A 285 -20.21 -7.30 0.65
C ALA A 285 -20.11 -8.08 1.97
N ARG A 286 -21.19 -8.12 2.77
CA ARG A 286 -21.27 -8.94 4.00
C ARG A 286 -21.30 -10.43 3.69
N GLU A 287 -22.01 -10.85 2.64
CA GLU A 287 -22.01 -12.25 2.20
C GLU A 287 -20.62 -12.68 1.73
N HIS A 288 -19.93 -11.86 0.95
CA HIS A 288 -18.56 -12.12 0.52
C HIS A 288 -17.57 -12.12 1.68
N ALA A 289 -17.78 -11.33 2.73
CA ALA A 289 -16.96 -11.38 3.94
C ALA A 289 -17.10 -12.73 4.67
N ALA A 290 -18.32 -13.27 4.77
CA ALA A 290 -18.55 -14.59 5.36
C ALA A 290 -17.89 -15.71 4.52
N ASP A 291 -17.99 -15.67 3.20
CA ASP A 291 -17.31 -16.60 2.28
C ASP A 291 -15.78 -16.51 2.43
N PHE A 292 -15.22 -15.28 2.49
CA PHE A 292 -13.80 -15.06 2.69
C PHE A 292 -13.28 -15.74 3.97
N VAL A 293 -13.97 -15.56 5.09
CA VAL A 293 -13.58 -16.16 6.38
C VAL A 293 -13.68 -17.69 6.32
N GLN A 294 -14.71 -18.24 5.67
CA GLN A 294 -14.84 -19.69 5.47
C GLN A 294 -13.68 -20.24 4.63
N ARG A 295 -13.30 -19.57 3.55
CA ARG A 295 -12.16 -19.97 2.70
C ARG A 295 -10.83 -19.85 3.46
N ALA A 296 -10.63 -18.81 4.25
CA ALA A 296 -9.45 -18.65 5.09
C ALA A 296 -9.33 -19.82 6.12
N LEU A 297 -10.43 -20.19 6.76
CA LEU A 297 -10.48 -21.35 7.65
C LEU A 297 -10.20 -22.68 6.92
N ALA A 298 -10.74 -22.86 5.72
CA ALA A 298 -10.47 -24.04 4.91
C ALA A 298 -8.99 -24.10 4.52
N ARG A 299 -8.43 -22.99 4.05
CA ARG A 299 -7.02 -22.85 3.66
C ARG A 299 -6.06 -23.20 4.80
N LEU A 300 -6.32 -22.73 6.03
CA LEU A 300 -5.55 -23.07 7.22
C LEU A 300 -5.63 -24.58 7.54
N ARG A 301 -6.81 -25.20 7.41
CA ARG A 301 -6.98 -26.65 7.67
C ARG A 301 -6.24 -27.48 6.63
N GLU A 302 -6.35 -27.15 5.34
CA GLU A 302 -5.69 -27.84 4.24
C GLU A 302 -4.17 -27.77 4.36
N ALA A 303 -3.63 -26.57 4.64
CA ALA A 303 -2.21 -26.38 4.82
C ALA A 303 -1.66 -27.19 6.01
N ASN A 304 -2.37 -27.19 7.14
CA ASN A 304 -1.99 -28.02 8.28
C ASN A 304 -2.03 -29.51 7.97
N ALA A 305 -3.00 -29.98 7.19
CA ALA A 305 -3.09 -31.38 6.77
C ALA A 305 -1.98 -31.78 5.79
N SER A 306 -1.45 -30.84 5.03
CA SER A 306 -0.42 -31.05 4.00
C SER A 306 1.01 -30.87 4.53
N ALA A 307 1.18 -30.32 5.74
CA ALA A 307 2.50 -30.06 6.32
C ALA A 307 3.25 -31.36 6.60
N ALA A 308 4.54 -31.42 6.22
CA ALA A 308 5.38 -32.60 6.31
C ALA A 308 5.50 -33.16 7.73
N ASP A 309 5.47 -32.33 8.76
CA ASP A 309 5.55 -32.69 10.18
C ASP A 309 4.17 -32.85 10.84
N GLY A 310 3.10 -32.86 10.04
CA GLY A 310 1.72 -33.04 10.53
C GLY A 310 1.05 -31.82 11.12
N SER A 311 1.77 -30.69 11.27
CA SER A 311 1.19 -29.39 11.63
C SER A 311 2.16 -28.23 11.35
N LEU A 312 1.62 -27.08 10.99
CA LEU A 312 2.39 -25.82 10.90
C LEU A 312 2.61 -25.23 12.31
N ALA A 313 3.71 -24.49 12.49
CA ALA A 313 3.95 -23.78 13.74
C ALA A 313 2.75 -22.86 14.08
N GLY A 314 2.21 -23.05 15.29
CA GLY A 314 1.01 -22.32 15.73
C GLY A 314 -0.26 -22.55 14.89
N GLY A 315 -0.30 -23.60 14.07
CA GLY A 315 -1.41 -23.86 13.15
C GLY A 315 -1.35 -23.08 11.84
N GLY A 316 -0.25 -22.37 11.59
CA GLY A 316 -0.03 -21.52 10.39
C GLY A 316 -0.48 -20.08 10.56
N LEU A 317 0.19 -19.20 9.84
CA LEU A 317 -0.13 -17.76 9.74
C LEU A 317 -0.52 -17.43 8.31
N LEU A 318 -1.80 -17.22 8.07
CA LEU A 318 -2.31 -16.80 6.78
C LEU A 318 -2.25 -15.28 6.72
N VAL A 319 -1.48 -14.75 5.76
CA VAL A 319 -1.31 -13.31 5.58
C VAL A 319 -2.01 -12.86 4.30
N CYS A 320 -3.10 -12.11 4.46
CA CYS A 320 -3.78 -11.41 3.37
C CYS A 320 -3.29 -9.97 3.34
N ALA A 321 -2.47 -9.63 2.36
CA ALA A 321 -1.93 -8.29 2.17
C ALA A 321 -2.65 -7.60 1.01
N LEU A 322 -3.10 -6.37 1.23
CA LEU A 322 -3.88 -5.58 0.27
C LEU A 322 -3.36 -4.15 0.25
N ASP A 323 -3.44 -3.50 -0.91
CA ASP A 323 -3.37 -2.05 -0.95
C ASP A 323 -4.62 -1.46 -0.28
N THR A 324 -4.41 -0.51 0.62
CA THR A 324 -5.51 0.12 1.35
C THR A 324 -6.49 0.81 0.41
N GLU A 325 -5.98 1.43 -0.64
CA GLU A 325 -6.73 2.19 -1.63
C GLU A 325 -7.62 1.30 -2.51
N LEU A 326 -7.39 -0.01 -2.52
CA LEU A 326 -8.36 -0.96 -3.05
C LEU A 326 -9.71 -0.80 -2.35
N LEU A 327 -9.67 -0.67 -1.02
CA LEU A 327 -10.85 -0.66 -0.16
C LEU A 327 -11.42 0.76 -0.07
N GLY A 328 -12.47 1.04 -0.83
CA GLY A 328 -13.17 2.31 -0.86
C GLY A 328 -12.91 3.16 -2.11
N HIS A 329 -11.75 3.03 -2.77
CA HIS A 329 -11.46 3.73 -4.02
C HIS A 329 -11.70 2.83 -5.25
N TRP A 330 -10.91 1.75 -5.40
CA TRP A 330 -11.08 0.80 -6.52
C TRP A 330 -12.28 -0.13 -6.33
N TRP A 331 -12.54 -0.51 -5.11
CA TRP A 331 -13.72 -1.28 -4.69
C TRP A 331 -14.48 -0.49 -3.63
N TYR A 332 -15.49 0.22 -4.04
CA TYR A 332 -16.23 1.16 -3.20
C TYR A 332 -16.76 0.53 -1.90
N GLU A 333 -17.23 -0.72 -1.94
CA GLU A 333 -17.74 -1.46 -0.79
C GLU A 333 -16.64 -2.11 0.07
N GLY A 334 -15.37 -1.92 -0.29
CA GLY A 334 -14.23 -2.62 0.33
C GLY A 334 -14.12 -2.43 1.83
N VAL A 335 -14.40 -1.22 2.36
CA VAL A 335 -14.35 -0.99 3.82
C VAL A 335 -15.54 -1.65 4.53
N VAL A 336 -16.72 -1.69 3.90
CA VAL A 336 -17.88 -2.43 4.42
C VAL A 336 -17.58 -3.93 4.48
N TRP A 337 -16.96 -4.47 3.43
CA TRP A 337 -16.49 -5.85 3.41
C TRP A 337 -15.48 -6.11 4.52
N LEU A 338 -14.47 -5.25 4.70
CA LEU A 338 -13.43 -5.41 5.71
C LEU A 338 -14.02 -5.40 7.13
N SER A 339 -14.92 -4.48 7.41
CA SER A 339 -15.64 -4.43 8.69
C SER A 339 -16.41 -5.73 8.95
N ALA A 340 -17.10 -6.24 7.94
CA ALA A 340 -17.81 -7.51 8.03
C ALA A 340 -16.84 -8.69 8.22
N VAL A 341 -15.66 -8.70 7.58
CA VAL A 341 -14.62 -9.74 7.81
C VAL A 341 -14.17 -9.75 9.26
N VAL A 342 -13.94 -8.58 9.86
CA VAL A 342 -13.58 -8.48 11.30
C VAL A 342 -14.65 -9.13 12.19
N ALA A 343 -15.92 -8.83 11.94
CA ALA A 343 -17.05 -9.41 12.68
C ALA A 343 -17.18 -10.92 12.43
N GLU A 344 -17.04 -11.36 11.18
CA GLU A 344 -17.15 -12.77 10.80
C GLU A 344 -16.00 -13.63 11.34
N CYS A 345 -14.79 -13.10 11.45
CA CYS A 345 -13.69 -13.79 12.11
C CYS A 345 -14.06 -14.17 13.55
N ALA A 346 -14.65 -13.23 14.30
CA ALA A 346 -15.12 -13.48 15.66
C ALA A 346 -16.27 -14.50 15.68
N SER A 347 -17.25 -14.36 14.77
CA SER A 347 -18.43 -15.24 14.65
C SER A 347 -18.05 -16.69 14.32
N GLN A 348 -17.11 -16.89 13.37
CA GLN A 348 -16.72 -18.21 12.89
C GLN A 348 -15.52 -18.82 13.65
N GLY A 349 -14.95 -18.08 14.62
CA GLY A 349 -13.87 -18.53 15.48
C GLY A 349 -12.51 -18.60 14.78
N LEU A 350 -12.28 -17.77 13.76
CA LEU A 350 -10.98 -17.51 13.16
C LEU A 350 -10.26 -16.42 13.97
N ALA A 351 -9.04 -16.71 14.43
CA ALA A 351 -8.23 -15.71 15.11
C ALA A 351 -7.73 -14.68 14.09
N LEU A 352 -8.29 -13.46 14.14
CA LEU A 352 -7.74 -12.31 13.43
C LEU A 352 -6.75 -11.60 14.36
N VAL A 353 -5.53 -11.34 13.89
CA VAL A 353 -4.42 -10.83 14.71
C VAL A 353 -3.63 -9.75 13.98
N ARG A 354 -3.02 -8.83 14.73
CA ARG A 354 -1.98 -7.97 14.17
C ARG A 354 -0.76 -8.81 13.81
N LEU A 355 -0.13 -8.51 12.68
CA LEU A 355 1.01 -9.29 12.20
C LEU A 355 2.18 -9.26 13.20
N ASP A 356 2.50 -8.11 13.76
CA ASP A 356 3.54 -7.99 14.79
C ASP A 356 3.30 -8.91 15.98
N ASP A 357 2.06 -9.01 16.46
CA ASP A 357 1.70 -9.89 17.58
C ASP A 357 1.80 -11.37 17.21
N ALA A 358 1.49 -11.71 15.97
CA ALA A 358 1.64 -13.08 15.47
C ALA A 358 3.12 -13.48 15.35
N ILE A 359 3.95 -12.56 14.84
CA ILE A 359 5.39 -12.79 14.68
C ILE A 359 6.05 -13.10 16.02
N GLU A 360 5.71 -12.35 17.06
CA GLU A 360 6.33 -12.52 18.40
C GLU A 360 5.85 -13.73 19.17
N ARG A 361 4.67 -14.28 18.85
CA ARG A 361 4.10 -15.42 19.57
C ARG A 361 4.77 -16.76 19.29
N HIS A 362 5.51 -16.88 18.17
CA HIS A 362 6.04 -18.13 17.70
C HIS A 362 7.55 -18.04 17.43
N GLN A 363 8.25 -19.18 17.60
CA GLN A 363 9.60 -19.34 17.09
C GLN A 363 9.51 -19.88 15.66
N TRP A 364 9.91 -19.07 14.71
CA TRP A 364 9.88 -19.42 13.30
C TRP A 364 11.12 -20.20 12.88
N PRO A 365 11.01 -21.13 11.93
CA PRO A 365 12.14 -21.90 11.43
C PRO A 365 13.17 -20.99 10.78
N ARG A 366 14.44 -21.39 10.82
CA ARG A 366 15.52 -20.74 10.11
C ARG A 366 15.78 -21.44 8.78
N ALA A 367 16.05 -20.68 7.73
CA ALA A 367 16.45 -21.21 6.44
C ALA A 367 17.60 -20.38 5.86
N SER A 368 18.54 -21.05 5.21
CA SER A 368 19.56 -20.37 4.42
C SER A 368 18.95 -19.92 3.11
N ILE A 369 19.01 -18.60 2.87
CA ILE A 369 18.40 -17.95 1.72
C ILE A 369 19.50 -17.56 0.76
N THR A 370 19.69 -18.37 -0.28
CA THR A 370 20.67 -18.06 -1.35
C THR A 370 19.98 -17.50 -2.59
N ALA A 371 20.69 -16.68 -3.37
CA ALA A 371 20.15 -16.09 -4.59
C ALA A 371 19.74 -17.15 -5.64
N GLU A 372 20.43 -18.29 -5.66
CA GLU A 372 20.09 -19.40 -6.57
C GLU A 372 18.78 -20.09 -6.18
N ALA A 373 18.55 -20.26 -4.88
CA ALA A 373 17.35 -20.92 -4.36
C ALA A 373 16.15 -19.97 -4.27
N TRP A 374 16.41 -18.67 -4.18
CA TRP A 374 15.39 -17.61 -3.99
C TRP A 374 15.64 -16.49 -5.00
N PRO A 375 15.19 -16.64 -6.26
CA PRO A 375 15.31 -15.55 -7.24
C PRO A 375 14.51 -14.33 -6.78
N PRO A 376 14.85 -13.13 -7.27
CA PRO A 376 14.05 -11.93 -6.99
C PRO A 376 12.59 -12.16 -7.33
N SER A 377 11.70 -11.74 -6.44
CA SER A 377 10.26 -11.91 -6.57
C SER A 377 9.53 -10.59 -6.28
N SER A 378 8.30 -10.48 -6.74
CA SER A 378 7.36 -9.42 -6.37
C SER A 378 5.92 -9.93 -6.47
N TRP A 379 4.95 -9.15 -6.03
CA TRP A 379 3.54 -9.45 -6.27
C TRP A 379 3.02 -8.92 -7.61
N GLY A 380 3.87 -8.25 -8.37
CA GLY A 380 3.57 -7.79 -9.73
C GLY A 380 3.24 -8.92 -10.70
N GLU A 381 2.85 -8.56 -11.90
CA GLU A 381 2.54 -9.53 -12.95
C GLU A 381 3.76 -10.42 -13.25
N GLY A 382 3.53 -11.71 -13.38
CA GLY A 382 4.60 -12.69 -13.58
C GLY A 382 5.37 -13.06 -12.31
N GLY A 383 5.15 -12.38 -11.17
CA GLY A 383 5.85 -12.65 -9.92
C GLY A 383 7.32 -12.20 -9.91
N ASP A 384 7.72 -11.41 -10.91
CA ASP A 384 9.08 -10.89 -11.09
C ASP A 384 9.11 -9.35 -11.04
N LEU A 385 10.18 -8.73 -11.51
CA LEU A 385 10.36 -7.28 -11.48
C LEU A 385 10.08 -6.59 -12.83
N SER A 386 9.52 -7.29 -13.81
CA SER A 386 9.35 -6.80 -15.18
C SER A 386 8.37 -5.62 -15.28
N THR A 387 7.41 -5.50 -14.40
CA THR A 387 6.52 -4.33 -14.32
C THR A 387 7.30 -3.02 -14.20
N TRP A 388 8.45 -3.02 -13.51
CA TRP A 388 9.26 -1.82 -13.23
C TRP A 388 10.57 -1.75 -14.02
N SER A 389 10.93 -2.78 -14.80
CA SER A 389 12.15 -2.81 -15.61
C SER A 389 12.00 -3.53 -16.95
N GLY A 390 10.79 -3.93 -17.30
CA GLY A 390 10.49 -4.56 -18.59
C GLY A 390 10.61 -3.60 -19.78
N PRO A 391 10.39 -4.09 -21.00
CA PRO A 391 10.65 -3.32 -22.22
C PRO A 391 9.95 -1.95 -22.27
N ALA A 392 8.73 -1.84 -21.75
CA ALA A 392 7.96 -0.59 -21.76
C ALA A 392 8.60 0.55 -20.93
N VAL A 393 9.40 0.19 -19.94
CA VAL A 393 9.99 1.13 -18.94
C VAL A 393 11.50 1.00 -18.81
N ALA A 394 12.15 0.25 -19.72
CA ALA A 394 13.59 -0.03 -19.64
C ALA A 394 14.46 1.24 -19.65
N GLU A 395 14.09 2.23 -20.46
CA GLU A 395 14.82 3.52 -20.51
C GLU A 395 14.70 4.28 -19.17
N MET A 396 13.52 4.28 -18.56
CA MET A 396 13.30 4.92 -17.26
C MET A 396 14.08 4.20 -16.14
N ALA A 397 14.02 2.88 -16.12
CA ALA A 397 14.79 2.08 -15.15
C ALA A 397 16.31 2.30 -15.30
N PHE A 398 16.81 2.36 -16.54
CA PHE A 398 18.23 2.67 -16.81
C PHE A 398 18.58 4.10 -16.36
N ALA A 399 17.74 5.10 -16.68
CA ALA A 399 17.97 6.49 -16.28
C ALA A 399 17.96 6.67 -14.76
N GLY A 400 17.06 5.98 -14.02
CA GLY A 400 17.04 5.99 -12.56
C GLY A 400 18.33 5.43 -11.94
N ARG A 401 18.83 4.30 -12.46
CA ARG A 401 20.10 3.71 -12.03
C ARG A 401 21.31 4.60 -12.35
N ALA A 402 21.32 5.23 -13.52
CA ALA A 402 22.37 6.17 -13.92
C ALA A 402 22.38 7.41 -13.01
N ALA A 403 21.21 7.94 -12.67
CA ALA A 403 21.07 9.06 -11.73
C ALA A 403 21.63 8.72 -10.34
N GLU A 404 21.32 7.52 -9.82
CA GLU A 404 21.89 7.05 -8.56
C GLU A 404 23.42 7.00 -8.58
N LEU A 405 24.02 6.44 -9.64
CA LEU A 405 25.47 6.40 -9.81
C LEU A 405 26.10 7.80 -9.92
N GLN A 406 25.40 8.76 -10.54
CA GLN A 406 25.84 10.16 -10.60
C GLN A 406 25.86 10.80 -9.18
N VAL A 407 24.80 10.61 -8.40
CA VAL A 407 24.74 11.10 -7.01
C VAL A 407 25.82 10.45 -6.16
N LEU A 408 26.00 9.14 -6.29
CA LEU A 408 27.04 8.41 -5.55
C LEU A 408 28.46 8.87 -5.94
N GLY A 409 28.71 9.13 -7.21
CA GLY A 409 29.96 9.73 -7.70
C GLY A 409 30.20 11.15 -7.18
N ALA A 410 29.13 11.87 -6.83
CA ALA A 410 29.16 13.23 -6.30
C ALA A 410 28.92 13.30 -4.77
N ARG A 411 28.92 12.17 -4.05
CA ARG A 411 28.45 12.05 -2.65
C ARG A 411 29.11 13.01 -1.66
N ASP A 412 30.33 13.47 -1.93
CA ASP A 412 31.05 14.41 -1.06
C ASP A 412 30.56 15.85 -1.21
N ARG A 413 29.81 16.15 -2.27
CA ARG A 413 29.22 17.46 -2.58
C ARG A 413 27.71 17.46 -2.81
N ALA A 414 27.10 16.28 -2.84
CA ALA A 414 25.66 16.15 -2.97
C ALA A 414 24.97 16.60 -1.67
N GLY A 415 24.15 17.64 -1.76
CA GLY A 415 23.38 18.16 -0.65
C GLY A 415 22.02 17.43 -0.49
N ALA A 416 21.25 17.85 0.51
CA ALA A 416 19.93 17.31 0.79
C ALA A 416 18.99 17.38 -0.43
N ALA A 417 19.02 18.48 -1.20
CA ALA A 417 18.21 18.63 -2.41
C ALA A 417 18.47 17.51 -3.43
N ALA A 418 19.76 17.17 -3.68
CA ALA A 418 20.11 16.15 -4.65
C ALA A 418 19.64 14.75 -4.21
N VAL A 419 19.77 14.40 -2.93
CA VAL A 419 19.31 13.09 -2.44
C VAL A 419 17.78 13.00 -2.42
N ARG A 420 17.07 14.08 -2.10
CA ARG A 420 15.61 14.12 -2.14
C ARG A 420 15.06 13.96 -3.55
N GLU A 421 15.65 14.64 -4.53
CA GLU A 421 15.28 14.48 -5.95
C GLU A 421 15.60 13.07 -6.48
N LEU A 422 16.73 12.47 -6.05
CA LEU A 422 17.02 11.07 -6.37
C LEU A 422 15.94 10.13 -5.81
N LEU A 423 15.54 10.31 -4.54
CA LEU A 423 14.49 9.51 -3.92
C LEU A 423 13.16 9.65 -4.69
N ALA A 424 12.77 10.88 -5.05
CA ALA A 424 11.57 11.15 -5.83
C ALA A 424 11.60 10.50 -7.23
N LEU A 425 12.76 10.52 -7.87
CA LEU A 425 12.99 9.90 -9.18
C LEU A 425 12.84 8.37 -9.13
N GLN A 426 13.24 7.75 -8.01
CA GLN A 426 13.26 6.29 -7.81
C GLN A 426 11.89 5.69 -7.44
N ALA A 427 10.84 6.49 -7.26
CA ALA A 427 9.51 5.99 -6.92
C ALA A 427 9.03 4.96 -7.96
N SER A 428 8.51 3.82 -7.47
CA SER A 428 8.00 2.75 -8.32
C SER A 428 6.75 3.13 -9.11
N ASP A 429 6.07 4.19 -8.69
CA ASP A 429 4.85 4.71 -9.29
C ASP A 429 5.02 5.07 -10.76
N TRP A 430 6.14 5.71 -11.12
CA TRP A 430 6.38 6.18 -12.48
C TRP A 430 6.45 5.03 -13.49
N PRO A 431 7.32 4.02 -13.31
CA PRO A 431 7.33 2.87 -14.21
C PRO A 431 6.05 2.03 -14.13
N PHE A 432 5.38 1.94 -12.97
CA PHE A 432 4.11 1.24 -12.83
C PHE A 432 3.02 1.86 -13.71
N MET A 433 2.80 3.17 -13.61
CA MET A 433 1.79 3.87 -14.42
C MET A 433 2.02 3.69 -15.92
N ILE A 434 3.28 3.70 -16.37
CA ILE A 434 3.61 3.50 -17.77
C ILE A 434 3.35 2.06 -18.20
N SER A 435 3.82 1.08 -17.42
CA SER A 435 3.65 -0.35 -17.72
C SER A 435 2.18 -0.75 -17.79
N ARG A 436 1.32 -0.08 -17.01
CA ARG A 436 -0.13 -0.31 -16.98
C ARG A 436 -0.91 0.60 -17.91
N SER A 437 -0.24 1.50 -18.63
CA SER A 437 -0.87 2.47 -19.54
C SER A 437 -1.91 3.36 -18.85
N ILE A 438 -1.67 3.69 -17.57
CA ILE A 438 -2.51 4.59 -16.78
C ILE A 438 -1.82 5.94 -16.61
N ALA A 439 -2.60 7.02 -16.49
CA ALA A 439 -2.12 8.37 -16.21
C ALA A 439 -0.99 8.88 -17.16
N SER A 440 -0.96 8.45 -18.42
CA SER A 440 -0.03 8.99 -19.42
C SER A 440 -0.52 10.35 -19.96
N PRO A 441 0.33 11.38 -20.10
CA PRO A 441 1.80 11.42 -19.98
C PRO A 441 2.34 11.76 -18.58
N TYR A 442 1.49 11.87 -17.55
CA TYR A 442 1.82 12.37 -16.21
C TYR A 442 3.09 11.71 -15.61
N ALA A 443 3.19 10.37 -15.65
CA ALA A 443 4.34 9.68 -15.07
C ALA A 443 5.68 10.04 -15.75
N HIS A 444 5.68 10.22 -17.08
CA HIS A 444 6.85 10.68 -17.81
C HIS A 444 7.24 12.10 -17.43
N GLU A 445 6.27 13.01 -17.34
CA GLU A 445 6.49 14.41 -16.99
C GLU A 445 7.05 14.53 -15.56
N ARG A 446 6.53 13.72 -14.61
CA ARG A 446 7.02 13.68 -13.24
C ARG A 446 8.46 13.19 -13.16
N PHE A 447 8.75 12.03 -13.75
CA PHE A 447 10.09 11.46 -13.78
C PHE A 447 11.10 12.44 -14.38
N ASP A 448 10.80 13.03 -15.52
CA ASP A 448 11.67 14.00 -16.20
C ASP A 448 11.85 15.29 -15.41
N ALA A 449 10.81 15.75 -14.69
CA ALA A 449 10.92 16.91 -13.82
C ALA A 449 11.91 16.66 -12.68
N HIS A 450 11.80 15.51 -12.00
CA HIS A 450 12.75 15.14 -10.94
C HIS A 450 14.16 14.92 -11.47
N ARG A 451 14.33 14.31 -12.65
CA ARG A 451 15.65 14.15 -13.27
C ARG A 451 16.32 15.51 -13.53
N ARG A 452 15.59 16.46 -14.13
CA ARG A 452 16.12 17.80 -14.37
C ARG A 452 16.42 18.56 -13.07
N ALA A 453 15.59 18.39 -12.03
CA ALA A 453 15.81 19.00 -10.72
C ALA A 453 17.06 18.41 -10.04
N LEU A 454 17.25 17.09 -10.12
CA LEU A 454 18.46 16.43 -9.63
C LEU A 454 19.73 16.97 -10.33
N GLU A 455 19.71 17.10 -11.66
CA GLU A 455 20.85 17.65 -12.42
C GLU A 455 21.19 19.08 -11.96
N ARG A 456 20.18 19.93 -11.74
CA ARG A 456 20.36 21.28 -11.18
C ARG A 456 20.95 21.26 -9.77
N ALA A 457 20.41 20.39 -8.89
CA ALA A 457 20.87 20.26 -7.51
C ALA A 457 22.35 19.79 -7.43
N LEU A 458 22.73 18.82 -8.27
CA LEU A 458 24.12 18.37 -8.36
C LEU A 458 25.07 19.45 -8.89
N ALA A 459 24.62 20.28 -9.83
CA ALA A 459 25.41 21.38 -10.36
C ALA A 459 25.60 22.52 -9.32
N ALA A 460 24.58 22.80 -8.52
CA ALA A 460 24.63 23.82 -7.45
C ALA A 460 25.41 23.37 -6.21
N GLY A 461 25.53 22.05 -5.96
CA GLY A 461 26.30 21.49 -4.85
C GLY A 461 25.54 21.42 -3.52
N ALA A 462 26.29 21.35 -2.39
CA ALA A 462 25.73 21.10 -1.06
C ALA A 462 24.73 22.17 -0.55
N ASP A 463 24.87 23.40 -1.03
CA ASP A 463 24.03 24.53 -0.62
C ASP A 463 22.75 24.67 -1.48
N ALA A 464 22.48 23.72 -2.38
CA ALA A 464 21.29 23.74 -3.21
C ALA A 464 20.03 23.59 -2.36
N ASP A 465 19.14 24.58 -2.43
CA ASP A 465 17.83 24.52 -1.81
C ASP A 465 16.82 23.98 -2.83
N SER A 466 16.11 22.88 -2.49
CA SER A 466 15.09 22.29 -3.36
C SER A 466 13.72 22.82 -2.96
N THR A 467 13.24 23.82 -3.67
CA THR A 467 11.92 24.45 -3.41
C THR A 467 10.76 23.65 -3.99
N ASP A 468 11.02 22.73 -4.94
CA ASP A 468 9.96 22.06 -5.70
C ASP A 468 9.38 20.83 -4.97
N LEU A 469 10.14 20.22 -4.06
CA LEU A 469 9.76 18.98 -3.36
C LEU A 469 8.89 19.19 -2.10
N ARG A 470 8.60 20.41 -1.73
CA ARG A 470 7.85 20.71 -0.50
C ARG A 470 8.34 19.83 0.67
N ASN A 471 7.48 18.90 1.15
CA ASN A 471 7.75 18.06 2.30
C ASN A 471 8.33 16.66 1.98
N LEU A 472 8.40 16.27 0.70
CA LEU A 472 8.85 14.92 0.31
C LEU A 472 10.26 14.62 0.81
N ALA A 473 10.42 13.47 1.50
CA ALA A 473 11.68 12.92 1.99
C ALA A 473 12.53 13.93 2.79
N ALA A 474 11.89 14.72 3.66
CA ALA A 474 12.56 15.74 4.47
C ALA A 474 13.63 15.15 5.42
N ASP A 475 13.49 13.86 5.79
CA ASP A 475 14.42 13.12 6.65
C ASP A 475 15.61 12.51 5.87
N ALA A 476 15.75 12.79 4.57
CA ALA A 476 16.84 12.28 3.75
C ALA A 476 18.19 12.89 4.16
N ASP A 477 19.14 12.01 4.52
CA ASP A 477 20.50 12.42 4.90
C ASP A 477 21.51 11.92 3.86
N PRO A 478 22.27 12.84 3.20
CA PRO A 478 23.38 12.45 2.32
C PRO A 478 24.42 11.51 2.95
N ALA A 479 24.53 11.50 4.29
CA ALA A 479 25.41 10.59 5.00
C ALA A 479 25.06 9.11 4.77
N TYR A 480 23.80 8.79 4.49
CA TYR A 480 23.37 7.41 4.20
C TYR A 480 23.97 6.84 2.91
N LEU A 481 24.48 7.67 2.01
CA LEU A 481 25.23 7.24 0.84
C LEU A 481 26.66 6.73 1.16
N ARG A 482 27.15 6.97 2.38
CA ARG A 482 28.49 6.57 2.79
C ARG A 482 28.43 5.21 3.48
N VAL A 483 29.48 4.40 3.29
CA VAL A 483 29.63 3.16 4.05
C VAL A 483 29.86 3.55 5.52
N PRO A 484 29.14 2.94 6.49
CA PRO A 484 29.51 3.08 7.90
C PRO A 484 30.96 2.67 8.09
N SER A 485 31.74 3.55 8.72
CA SER A 485 33.18 3.29 9.04
C SER A 485 33.29 2.18 10.07
#